data_c7191bba56418aa54126cd3bd9b28c23
#
_entry.id   c7191bba56418aa54126cd3bd9b28c23
#
_cell.length_a   1.000
_cell.length_b   1.000
_cell.length_c   1.000
_cell.angle_alpha   90.00
_cell.angle_beta   90.00
_cell.angle_gamma   90.00
#
_symmetry.space_group_name_H-M   'P 1'
#
loop_
_entity.id
_entity.type
_entity.pdbx_description
1 polymer ?
#
loop_
_entity_poly.entity_id
_entity_poly.type
_entity_poly.pdbx_seq_one_letter_code
_entity_poly.pdbx_strand_id
1 'polypeptide(L)'
;MPAIRKATRGDACRLAEIEIFNYRLNFYPYFRTDAYFFSELNVSALMQAYRDMPERIEHTFVYDDGVVKGFVRINGAEIEKLFVEPAFQGQGIGGALLDHAIRHAGADWLLVLEKNEGAIRLYERHGFRLTEQRHRVDDTEEYLVRMER
;
A
#
# COMPACT_ATOMS: atom_id res chain seq x y z
N MET A 1 -0.82 16.97 -16.17
CA MET A 1 0.03 17.09 -14.99
C MET A 1 -0.44 16.12 -13.93
N PRO A 2 0.34 15.12 -13.56
CA PRO A 2 -0.08 14.24 -12.48
C PRO A 2 -0.15 15.03 -11.18
N ALA A 3 -1.14 14.72 -10.40
CA ALA A 3 -1.35 15.36 -9.12
C ALA A 3 -1.55 14.31 -8.04
N ILE A 4 -0.84 14.48 -6.93
CA ILE A 4 -1.13 13.72 -5.73
C ILE A 4 -2.12 14.56 -4.93
N ARG A 5 -3.26 13.97 -4.61
CA ARG A 5 -4.36 14.63 -3.91
C ARG A 5 -4.94 13.70 -2.85
N LYS A 6 -5.70 14.27 -1.95
CA LYS A 6 -6.45 13.45 -1.00
C LYS A 6 -7.47 12.60 -1.74
N ALA A 7 -7.63 11.36 -1.29
CA ALA A 7 -8.68 10.49 -1.79
C ALA A 7 -10.04 11.03 -1.39
N THR A 8 -11.03 10.74 -2.22
CA THR A 8 -12.42 11.06 -1.95
C THR A 8 -13.24 9.77 -1.92
N ARG A 9 -14.47 9.86 -1.45
CA ARG A 9 -15.37 8.71 -1.42
C ARG A 9 -15.58 8.11 -2.83
N GLY A 10 -15.51 8.92 -3.86
CA GLY A 10 -15.59 8.47 -5.24
C GLY A 10 -14.43 7.60 -5.70
N ASP A 11 -13.32 7.62 -4.97
CA ASP A 11 -12.14 6.80 -5.30
C ASP A 11 -12.21 5.38 -4.72
N ALA A 12 -13.23 5.05 -3.92
CA ALA A 12 -13.30 3.78 -3.19
C ALA A 12 -13.14 2.55 -4.11
N CYS A 13 -13.74 2.58 -5.30
CA CYS A 13 -13.63 1.48 -6.25
C CYS A 13 -12.19 1.28 -6.72
N ARG A 14 -11.50 2.35 -7.10
CA ARG A 14 -10.11 2.26 -7.56
C ARG A 14 -9.16 1.87 -6.44
N LEU A 15 -9.39 2.38 -5.24
CA LEU A 15 -8.59 1.96 -4.08
C LEU A 15 -8.72 0.45 -3.86
N ALA A 16 -9.94 -0.07 -3.94
CA ALA A 16 -10.19 -1.50 -3.79
C ALA A 16 -9.52 -2.32 -4.89
N GLU A 17 -9.63 -1.89 -6.15
CA GLU A 17 -8.99 -2.57 -7.27
C GLU A 17 -7.47 -2.63 -7.13
N ILE A 18 -6.85 -1.49 -6.84
CA ILE A 18 -5.39 -1.40 -6.72
C ILE A 18 -4.90 -2.28 -5.56
N GLU A 19 -5.58 -2.25 -4.44
CA GLU A 19 -5.22 -3.05 -3.27
C GLU A 19 -5.32 -4.54 -3.57
N ILE A 20 -6.40 -5.00 -4.19
CA ILE A 20 -6.62 -6.41 -4.53
C ILE A 20 -5.60 -6.90 -5.56
N PHE A 21 -5.35 -6.13 -6.60
CA PHE A 21 -4.36 -6.51 -7.62
C PHE A 21 -2.98 -6.70 -6.99
N ASN A 22 -2.60 -5.82 -6.05
CA ASN A 22 -1.32 -5.95 -5.35
C ASN A 22 -1.29 -7.15 -4.40
N TYR A 23 -2.37 -7.42 -3.69
CA TYR A 23 -2.43 -8.61 -2.83
C TYR A 23 -2.28 -9.90 -3.64
N ARG A 24 -2.95 -10.01 -4.78
CA ARG A 24 -2.84 -11.19 -5.64
C ARG A 24 -1.44 -11.33 -6.24
N LEU A 25 -0.81 -10.21 -6.60
CA LEU A 25 0.52 -10.23 -7.20
C LEU A 25 1.62 -10.47 -6.18
N ASN A 26 1.56 -9.80 -5.02
CA ASN A 26 2.68 -9.70 -4.08
C ASN A 26 2.52 -10.56 -2.83
N PHE A 27 1.30 -10.91 -2.46
CA PHE A 27 1.05 -11.68 -1.23
C PHE A 27 0.62 -13.12 -1.52
N TYR A 28 -0.23 -13.34 -2.50
CA TYR A 28 -0.68 -14.68 -2.86
C TYR A 28 0.48 -15.66 -3.09
N PRO A 29 1.57 -15.30 -3.80
CA PRO A 29 2.68 -16.21 -4.02
C PRO A 29 3.27 -16.79 -2.73
N TYR A 30 3.17 -16.09 -1.63
CA TYR A 30 3.69 -16.53 -0.33
C TYR A 30 2.63 -17.23 0.52
N PHE A 31 1.43 -16.68 0.59
CA PHE A 31 0.36 -17.20 1.47
C PHE A 31 -0.45 -18.31 0.83
N ARG A 32 -0.67 -18.29 -0.47
CA ARG A 32 -1.33 -19.30 -1.30
C ARG A 32 -2.69 -19.75 -0.79
N THR A 33 -3.46 -18.86 -0.21
CA THR A 33 -4.81 -19.14 0.29
C THR A 33 -5.83 -18.73 -0.77
N ASP A 34 -6.21 -19.68 -1.65
CA ASP A 34 -7.07 -19.40 -2.81
C ASP A 34 -8.41 -18.81 -2.41
N ALA A 35 -9.06 -19.39 -1.39
CA ALA A 35 -10.37 -18.92 -0.95
C ALA A 35 -10.32 -17.44 -0.52
N TYR A 36 -9.28 -17.04 0.21
CA TYR A 36 -9.13 -15.66 0.65
C TYR A 36 -8.86 -14.74 -0.54
N PHE A 37 -7.83 -15.03 -1.35
CA PHE A 37 -7.36 -14.10 -2.38
C PHE A 37 -8.28 -14.01 -3.60
N PHE A 38 -9.06 -15.05 -3.88
CA PHE A 38 -9.87 -15.11 -5.09
C PHE A 38 -11.39 -15.15 -4.84
N SER A 39 -11.81 -15.20 -3.59
CA SER A 39 -13.24 -15.17 -3.23
C SER A 39 -13.55 -14.16 -2.15
N GLU A 40 -12.93 -14.26 -0.97
CA GLU A 40 -13.21 -13.35 0.15
C GLU A 40 -12.70 -11.95 -0.15
N LEU A 41 -11.52 -11.83 -0.74
CA LEU A 41 -10.95 -10.56 -1.15
C LEU A 41 -11.53 -10.19 -2.52
N ASN A 42 -12.58 -9.41 -2.53
CA ASN A 42 -13.24 -8.97 -3.77
C ASN A 42 -13.52 -7.47 -3.75
N VAL A 43 -13.60 -6.89 -4.96
CA VAL A 43 -13.72 -5.44 -5.12
C VAL A 43 -14.96 -4.88 -4.44
N SER A 44 -16.10 -5.55 -4.61
CA SER A 44 -17.36 -5.08 -4.05
C SER A 44 -17.32 -5.01 -2.51
N ALA A 45 -16.81 -6.05 -1.87
CA ALA A 45 -16.71 -6.11 -0.42
C ALA A 45 -15.70 -5.08 0.12
N LEU A 46 -14.54 -4.95 -0.54
CA LEU A 46 -13.52 -4.00 -0.10
C LEU A 46 -13.96 -2.56 -0.33
N MET A 47 -14.61 -2.28 -1.47
CA MET A 47 -15.18 -0.96 -1.73
C MET A 47 -16.21 -0.57 -0.67
N GLN A 48 -17.05 -1.51 -0.24
CA GLN A 48 -18.02 -1.27 0.82
C GLN A 48 -17.34 -1.02 2.15
N ALA A 49 -16.26 -1.76 2.46
CA ALA A 49 -15.47 -1.53 3.66
C ALA A 49 -14.86 -0.12 3.68
N TYR A 50 -14.38 0.39 2.54
CA TYR A 50 -13.90 1.76 2.43
C TYR A 50 -15.00 2.78 2.72
N ARG A 51 -16.21 2.52 2.24
CA ARG A 51 -17.35 3.41 2.46
C ARG A 51 -17.84 3.40 3.91
N ASP A 52 -17.73 2.25 4.56
CA ASP A 52 -18.12 2.07 5.96
C ASP A 52 -17.08 2.63 6.94
N MET A 53 -15.86 2.82 6.48
CA MET A 53 -14.75 3.33 7.29
C MET A 53 -14.13 4.55 6.62
N PRO A 54 -14.82 5.70 6.62
CA PRO A 54 -14.39 6.89 5.88
C PRO A 54 -13.04 7.44 6.33
N GLU A 55 -12.60 7.16 7.55
CA GLU A 55 -11.29 7.56 8.04
C GLU A 55 -10.15 6.96 7.22
N ARG A 56 -10.35 5.79 6.64
CA ARG A 56 -9.36 5.18 5.74
C ARG A 56 -9.15 6.05 4.50
N ILE A 57 -10.25 6.56 3.95
CA ILE A 57 -10.20 7.45 2.78
C ILE A 57 -9.55 8.78 3.15
N GLU A 58 -9.89 9.33 4.31
CA GLU A 58 -9.34 10.60 4.77
C GLU A 58 -7.81 10.57 4.95
N HIS A 59 -7.27 9.42 5.30
CA HIS A 59 -5.83 9.23 5.50
C HIS A 59 -5.10 8.77 4.24
N THR A 60 -5.77 8.75 3.11
CA THR A 60 -5.23 8.24 1.85
C THR A 60 -5.01 9.38 0.86
N PHE A 61 -3.83 9.35 0.21
CA PHE A 61 -3.52 10.20 -0.94
C PHE A 61 -3.42 9.34 -2.19
N VAL A 62 -3.93 9.83 -3.30
CA VAL A 62 -3.92 9.12 -4.57
C VAL A 62 -3.05 9.84 -5.58
N TYR A 63 -2.46 9.07 -6.49
CA TYR A 63 -1.77 9.59 -7.66
C TYR A 63 -2.75 9.55 -8.83
N ASP A 64 -3.17 10.72 -9.29
CA ASP A 64 -4.20 10.90 -10.31
C ASP A 64 -3.66 11.73 -11.47
N ASP A 65 -3.55 11.13 -12.64
CA ASP A 65 -3.17 11.81 -13.87
C ASP A 65 -4.25 11.64 -14.97
N GLY A 66 -5.50 11.58 -14.52
CA GLY A 66 -6.65 11.28 -15.38
C GLY A 66 -7.32 9.99 -14.94
N VAL A 67 -6.55 9.08 -14.35
CA VAL A 67 -7.03 7.88 -13.67
C VAL A 67 -6.15 7.68 -12.43
N VAL A 68 -6.76 7.18 -11.36
CA VAL A 68 -6.00 6.87 -10.13
C VAL A 68 -5.16 5.62 -10.38
N LYS A 69 -3.85 5.76 -10.25
CA LYS A 69 -2.87 4.69 -10.55
C LYS A 69 -2.20 4.10 -9.32
N GLY A 70 -2.30 4.77 -8.21
CA GLY A 70 -1.69 4.31 -6.96
C GLY A 70 -2.18 5.13 -5.79
N PHE A 71 -1.85 4.67 -4.58
CA PHE A 71 -2.20 5.41 -3.38
C PHE A 71 -1.23 5.12 -2.23
N VAL A 72 -1.18 6.04 -1.28
CA VAL A 72 -0.49 5.86 -0.01
C VAL A 72 -1.47 6.19 1.13
N ARG A 73 -1.54 5.31 2.12
CA ARG A 73 -2.32 5.54 3.33
C ARG A 73 -1.38 5.74 4.50
N ILE A 74 -1.65 6.79 5.27
CA ILE A 74 -0.80 7.22 6.38
C ILE A 74 -1.62 7.15 7.67
N ASN A 75 -1.00 6.60 8.72
CA ASN A 75 -1.59 6.57 10.04
C ASN A 75 -0.57 7.16 11.03
N GLY A 76 -0.74 8.43 11.39
CA GLY A 76 0.28 9.15 12.15
C GLY A 76 1.58 9.25 11.35
N ALA A 77 2.65 8.68 11.87
CA ALA A 77 3.95 8.62 11.19
C ALA A 77 4.16 7.33 10.40
N GLU A 78 3.19 6.42 10.45
CA GLU A 78 3.27 5.13 9.76
C GLU A 78 2.78 5.24 8.32
N ILE A 79 3.54 4.66 7.40
CA ILE A 79 3.03 4.34 6.07
C ILE A 79 2.32 3.00 6.19
N GLU A 80 0.99 3.05 6.25
CA GLU A 80 0.17 1.86 6.46
C GLU A 80 0.04 1.03 5.20
N LYS A 81 -0.12 1.69 4.04
CA LYS A 81 -0.20 1.04 2.73
C LYS A 81 0.40 1.94 1.67
N LEU A 82 1.09 1.34 0.73
CA LEU A 82 1.60 2.00 -0.47
C LEU A 82 1.48 1.02 -1.63
N PHE A 83 0.57 1.31 -2.54
CA PHE A 83 0.32 0.43 -3.68
C PHE A 83 0.22 1.21 -4.98
N VAL A 84 0.78 0.63 -6.04
CA VAL A 84 0.63 1.11 -7.42
C VAL A 84 0.01 -0.04 -8.21
N GLU A 85 -0.98 0.26 -9.05
CA GLU A 85 -1.56 -0.77 -9.91
C GLU A 85 -0.43 -1.42 -10.73
N PRO A 86 -0.38 -2.76 -10.81
CA PRO A 86 0.74 -3.44 -11.47
C PRO A 86 1.05 -2.96 -12.88
N ALA A 87 0.03 -2.60 -13.66
CA ALA A 87 0.20 -2.10 -15.03
C ALA A 87 0.98 -0.77 -15.10
N PHE A 88 1.03 -0.02 -14.01
CA PHE A 88 1.67 1.30 -13.95
C PHE A 88 2.95 1.33 -13.10
N GLN A 89 3.41 0.18 -12.63
CA GLN A 89 4.66 0.10 -11.89
C GLN A 89 5.87 0.40 -12.79
N GLY A 90 6.98 0.81 -12.18
CA GLY A 90 8.18 1.14 -12.92
C GLY A 90 8.17 2.54 -13.56
N GLN A 91 7.23 3.40 -13.18
CA GLN A 91 7.09 4.75 -13.72
C GLN A 91 7.33 5.86 -12.69
N GLY A 92 7.84 5.49 -11.51
CA GLY A 92 8.14 6.47 -10.46
C GLY A 92 6.95 6.87 -9.58
N ILE A 93 5.78 6.26 -9.75
CA ILE A 93 4.56 6.61 -9.01
C ILE A 93 4.72 6.28 -7.52
N GLY A 94 5.23 5.10 -7.21
CA GLY A 94 5.46 4.70 -5.83
C GLY A 94 6.41 5.64 -5.09
N GLY A 95 7.49 6.04 -5.76
CA GLY A 95 8.44 7.01 -5.21
C GLY A 95 7.81 8.38 -4.97
N ALA A 96 6.98 8.85 -5.91
CA ALA A 96 6.29 10.13 -5.77
C ALA A 96 5.31 10.11 -4.58
N LEU A 97 4.56 9.04 -4.42
CA LEU A 97 3.64 8.87 -3.28
C LEU A 97 4.39 8.79 -1.96
N LEU A 98 5.51 8.07 -1.94
CA LEU A 98 6.34 7.93 -0.76
C LEU A 98 6.94 9.29 -0.34
N ASP A 99 7.49 10.03 -1.30
CA ASP A 99 8.00 11.38 -1.05
C ASP A 99 6.92 12.30 -0.49
N HIS A 100 5.72 12.21 -1.02
CA HIS A 100 4.60 13.01 -0.54
C HIS A 100 4.28 12.68 0.93
N ALA A 101 4.25 11.41 1.27
CA ALA A 101 4.00 10.96 2.65
C ALA A 101 5.09 11.48 3.61
N ILE A 102 6.34 11.42 3.20
CA ILE A 102 7.45 11.90 4.00
C ILE A 102 7.38 13.41 4.22
N ARG A 103 7.18 14.17 3.13
CA ARG A 103 7.23 15.65 3.18
C ARG A 103 6.00 16.26 3.82
N HIS A 104 4.82 15.71 3.57
CA HIS A 104 3.57 16.33 4.01
C HIS A 104 2.98 15.73 5.28
N ALA A 105 3.39 14.53 5.67
CA ALA A 105 2.88 13.87 6.86
C ALA A 105 3.97 13.47 7.85
N GLY A 106 5.25 13.65 7.50
CA GLY A 106 6.34 13.25 8.37
C GLY A 106 6.44 11.74 8.57
N ALA A 107 6.01 10.97 7.58
CA ALA A 107 6.05 9.52 7.67
C ALA A 107 7.49 9.02 7.84
N ASP A 108 7.73 8.17 8.84
CA ASP A 108 9.08 7.74 9.20
C ASP A 108 9.21 6.26 9.54
N TRP A 109 8.14 5.48 9.46
CA TRP A 109 8.23 4.04 9.65
C TRP A 109 7.14 3.28 8.90
N LEU A 110 7.41 1.99 8.68
CA LEU A 110 6.49 1.10 7.99
C LEU A 110 6.79 -0.36 8.35
N LEU A 111 5.85 -1.23 8.02
CA LEU A 111 6.05 -2.68 8.06
C LEU A 111 6.00 -3.20 6.61
N VAL A 112 6.89 -4.12 6.28
CA VAL A 112 6.98 -4.69 4.94
C VAL A 112 7.22 -6.20 5.04
N LEU A 113 6.66 -6.96 4.10
CA LEU A 113 6.99 -8.39 4.01
C LEU A 113 8.49 -8.55 3.73
N GLU A 114 9.14 -9.38 4.53
CA GLU A 114 10.59 -9.61 4.45
C GLU A 114 11.02 -10.06 3.05
N LYS A 115 10.19 -10.82 2.38
CA LYS A 115 10.46 -11.33 1.03
C LYS A 115 10.14 -10.35 -0.11
N ASN A 116 9.52 -9.22 0.22
CA ASN A 116 9.21 -8.20 -0.78
C ASN A 116 10.42 -7.30 -1.04
N GLU A 117 11.41 -7.84 -1.72
CA GLU A 117 12.69 -7.16 -1.97
C GLU A 117 12.53 -5.89 -2.79
N GLY A 118 11.60 -5.88 -3.73
CA GLY A 118 11.34 -4.69 -4.55
C GLY A 118 10.84 -3.51 -3.74
N ALA A 119 9.93 -3.76 -2.82
CA ALA A 119 9.42 -2.72 -1.92
C ALA A 119 10.52 -2.24 -0.97
N ILE A 120 11.29 -3.16 -0.41
CA ILE A 120 12.40 -2.82 0.50
C ILE A 120 13.39 -1.90 -0.21
N ARG A 121 13.77 -2.22 -1.46
CA ARG A 121 14.68 -1.36 -2.24
C ARG A 121 14.10 0.02 -2.48
N LEU A 122 12.80 0.13 -2.76
CA LEU A 122 12.14 1.42 -2.92
C LEU A 122 12.24 2.24 -1.63
N TYR A 123 11.92 1.63 -0.50
CA TYR A 123 11.99 2.32 0.78
C TYR A 123 13.42 2.72 1.15
N GLU A 124 14.39 1.85 0.88
CA GLU A 124 15.81 2.17 1.12
C GLU A 124 16.27 3.38 0.31
N ARG A 125 15.84 3.48 -0.94
CA ARG A 125 16.17 4.66 -1.78
C ARG A 125 15.61 5.96 -1.21
N HIS A 126 14.60 5.88 -0.35
CA HIS A 126 13.97 7.06 0.28
C HIS A 126 14.41 7.23 1.74
N GLY A 127 15.47 6.56 2.15
CA GLY A 127 16.09 6.76 3.46
C GLY A 127 15.59 5.84 4.57
N PHE A 128 14.68 4.92 4.29
CA PHE A 128 14.25 3.91 5.26
C PHE A 128 15.31 2.82 5.40
N ARG A 129 15.43 2.28 6.59
CA ARG A 129 16.38 1.20 6.90
C ARG A 129 15.67 0.07 7.61
N LEU A 130 16.05 -1.16 7.29
CA LEU A 130 15.59 -2.34 8.00
C LEU A 130 16.04 -2.27 9.45
N THR A 131 15.15 -2.63 10.36
CA THR A 131 15.45 -2.76 11.78
C THR A 131 15.45 -4.25 12.17
N GLU A 132 15.80 -4.53 13.42
CA GLU A 132 15.75 -5.89 13.95
C GLU A 132 14.33 -6.31 14.36
N GLN A 133 13.38 -5.37 14.32
CA GLN A 133 12.00 -5.65 14.66
C GLN A 133 11.31 -6.40 13.53
N ARG A 134 11.02 -7.65 13.76
CA ARG A 134 10.29 -8.49 12.83
C ARG A 134 9.33 -9.37 13.61
N HIS A 135 8.20 -9.68 13.03
CA HIS A 135 7.24 -10.59 13.63
C HIS A 135 6.59 -11.47 12.56
N ARG A 136 6.33 -12.69 12.95
CA ARG A 136 5.71 -13.65 12.05
C ARG A 136 4.23 -13.30 11.87
N VAL A 137 3.76 -13.38 10.64
CA VAL A 137 2.33 -13.28 10.36
C VAL A 137 1.66 -14.56 10.87
N ASP A 138 0.61 -14.42 11.67
CA ASP A 138 -0.05 -15.55 12.31
C ASP A 138 -0.40 -16.67 11.33
N ASP A 139 -0.16 -17.91 11.75
CA ASP A 139 -0.45 -19.12 10.96
C ASP A 139 0.32 -19.22 9.64
N THR A 140 1.46 -18.52 9.52
CA THR A 140 2.30 -18.57 8.32
C THR A 140 3.78 -18.68 8.67
N GLU A 141 4.60 -18.93 7.64
CA GLU A 141 6.06 -18.87 7.72
C GLU A 141 6.59 -17.50 7.26
N GLU A 142 5.69 -16.52 7.05
CA GLU A 142 6.05 -15.21 6.55
C GLU A 142 6.25 -14.21 7.67
N TYR A 143 7.15 -13.23 7.43
CA TYR A 143 7.52 -12.22 8.42
C TYR A 143 7.30 -10.81 7.89
N LEU A 144 6.81 -9.93 8.76
CA LEU A 144 6.85 -8.49 8.54
C LEU A 144 8.07 -7.93 9.25
N VAL A 145 8.76 -7.01 8.59
CA VAL A 145 9.93 -6.32 9.14
C VAL A 145 9.61 -4.84 9.21
N ARG A 146 9.99 -4.21 10.34
CA ARG A 146 9.86 -2.76 10.49
C ARG A 146 11.03 -2.06 9.81
N MET A 147 10.72 -1.05 9.01
CA MET A 147 11.70 -0.12 8.47
C MET A 147 11.46 1.26 9.07
N GLU A 148 12.52 1.97 9.31
CA GLU A 148 12.50 3.32 9.90
C GLU A 148 13.40 4.27 9.12
N ARG A 149 13.01 5.54 9.16
CA ARG A 149 13.73 6.60 8.49
C ARG A 149 14.22 7.67 9.46
#